data_1a4bcecc66533c1bc24479b3d5c1b1c2
#
_entry.id   1a4bcecc66533c1bc24479b3d5c1b1c2
#
_cell.length_a   1.000
_cell.length_b   1.000
_cell.length_c   1.000
_cell.angle_alpha   90.00
_cell.angle_beta   90.00
_cell.angle_gamma   90.00
#
_symmetry.space_group_name_H-M   'P 1'
#
loop_
_entity.id
_entity.type
_entity.pdbx_description
1 polymer ?
#
loop_
_entity_poly.entity_id
_entity_poly.type
_entity_poly.pdbx_seq_one_letter_code
_entity_poly.pdbx_strand_id
1 'polypeptide(L)'
;DMEEAGLNMVFVQDNQSSSTKGVLRGLHFQKEYPQGKLVRVVKGSVFDVAVDLRSNSETYGKWFGVELTEENKKQFYIPEGFAHGFLVLSDIAEFCYKCTDFYHPGDEGGLAWNDPEIGIDWCGVTGDYDGTASAESYKMADGTPLNLSDKDQKWAGLKDTFKF
;
A
#
# COMPACT_ATOMS: atom_id res chain seq x y z
N ASP A 1 4.54 -22.95 -9.86
CA ASP A 1 4.67 -21.65 -10.53
C ASP A 1 3.40 -20.83 -10.35
N MET A 2 3.30 -19.65 -11.00
CA MET A 2 2.14 -18.76 -10.83
C MET A 2 0.86 -19.31 -11.43
N GLU A 3 0.92 -20.05 -12.53
CA GLU A 3 -0.25 -20.70 -13.15
C GLU A 3 -0.83 -21.77 -12.23
N GLU A 4 0.03 -22.56 -11.59
CA GLU A 4 -0.37 -23.57 -10.60
C GLU A 4 -1.02 -22.92 -9.37
N ALA A 5 -0.62 -21.70 -9.02
CA ALA A 5 -1.26 -20.90 -7.97
C ALA A 5 -2.54 -20.19 -8.42
N GLY A 6 -2.97 -20.38 -9.67
CA GLY A 6 -4.17 -19.74 -10.23
C GLY A 6 -3.96 -18.28 -10.66
N LEU A 7 -2.72 -17.85 -10.81
CA LEU A 7 -2.38 -16.48 -11.23
C LEU A 7 -2.11 -16.45 -12.74
N ASN A 8 -3.13 -16.18 -13.53
CA ASN A 8 -3.09 -16.19 -15.00
C ASN A 8 -2.97 -14.78 -15.61
N MET A 9 -2.34 -13.84 -14.93
CA MET A 9 -2.14 -12.48 -15.42
C MET A 9 -0.80 -12.35 -16.16
N VAL A 10 -0.73 -11.34 -17.03
CA VAL A 10 0.49 -10.94 -17.73
C VAL A 10 1.05 -9.71 -17.03
N PHE A 11 2.31 -9.78 -16.63
CA PHE A 11 3.04 -8.65 -16.08
C PHE A 11 3.79 -7.91 -17.19
N VAL A 12 3.62 -6.58 -17.24
CA VAL A 12 4.20 -5.72 -18.30
C VAL A 12 5.22 -4.73 -17.75
N GLN A 13 5.29 -4.56 -16.44
CA GLN A 13 6.22 -3.64 -15.80
C GLN A 13 6.83 -4.27 -14.56
N ASP A 14 8.14 -4.02 -14.34
CA ASP A 14 8.91 -4.46 -13.19
C ASP A 14 9.54 -3.24 -12.53
N ASN A 15 9.46 -3.16 -11.21
CA ASN A 15 9.96 -2.02 -10.44
C ASN A 15 10.74 -2.49 -9.22
N GLN A 16 11.76 -1.72 -8.87
CA GLN A 16 12.52 -1.91 -7.64
C GLN A 16 12.75 -0.57 -6.97
N SER A 17 12.57 -0.50 -5.66
CA SER A 17 12.87 0.70 -4.90
C SER A 17 13.42 0.39 -3.53
N SER A 18 14.09 1.39 -2.94
CA SER A 18 14.68 1.32 -1.60
C SER A 18 14.14 2.46 -0.76
N SER A 19 13.87 2.18 0.51
CA SER A 19 13.34 3.16 1.46
C SER A 19 13.87 2.91 2.86
N THR A 20 13.83 3.94 3.69
CA THR A 20 14.30 3.88 5.08
C THR A 20 13.14 3.71 6.06
N LYS A 21 13.47 3.34 7.30
CA LYS A 21 12.50 3.12 8.39
C LYS A 21 11.57 4.33 8.58
N GLY A 22 10.30 4.05 8.75
CA GLY A 22 9.26 5.06 8.97
C GLY A 22 8.67 5.62 7.69
N VAL A 23 9.25 5.34 6.52
CA VAL A 23 8.64 5.73 5.24
C VAL A 23 7.36 4.94 5.04
N LEU A 24 6.26 5.67 4.87
CA LEU A 24 4.95 5.12 4.48
C LEU A 24 4.58 5.71 3.13
N ARG A 25 4.22 4.88 2.18
CA ARG A 25 3.75 5.31 0.85
C ARG A 25 2.37 4.73 0.59
N GLY A 26 1.49 5.55 0.06
CA GLY A 26 0.16 5.14 -0.35
C GLY A 26 -0.95 5.94 0.31
N LEU A 27 -2.12 5.45 0.26
CA LEU A 27 -2.53 4.26 -0.52
C LEU A 27 -2.84 4.68 -1.95
N HIS A 28 -2.27 4.01 -2.93
CA HIS A 28 -2.36 4.40 -4.34
C HIS A 28 -3.13 3.40 -5.19
N PHE A 29 -3.75 3.90 -6.27
CA PHE A 29 -4.37 3.11 -7.33
C PHE A 29 -4.37 3.90 -8.64
N GLN A 30 -4.64 3.24 -9.75
CA GLN A 30 -4.92 3.88 -11.04
C GLN A 30 -6.39 3.66 -11.40
N LYS A 31 -7.05 4.70 -11.89
CA LYS A 31 -8.51 4.73 -12.08
C LYS A 31 -8.95 4.04 -13.37
N GLU A 32 -8.42 4.49 -14.51
CA GLU A 32 -8.77 3.99 -15.84
C GLU A 32 -7.85 2.86 -16.29
N TYR A 33 -6.64 2.81 -15.75
CA TYR A 33 -5.62 1.79 -16.03
C TYR A 33 -5.24 1.05 -14.76
N PRO A 34 -6.19 0.36 -14.10
CA PRO A 34 -5.91 -0.29 -12.83
C PRO A 34 -4.79 -1.32 -12.96
N GLN A 35 -3.92 -1.37 -11.95
CA GLN A 35 -2.79 -2.27 -11.90
C GLN A 35 -3.02 -3.37 -10.87
N GLY A 36 -2.90 -4.64 -11.27
CA GLY A 36 -2.59 -5.73 -10.36
C GLY A 36 -1.09 -5.70 -10.07
N LYS A 37 -0.71 -5.97 -8.82
CA LYS A 37 0.67 -5.92 -8.38
C LYS A 37 1.07 -7.20 -7.65
N LEU A 38 2.26 -7.69 -7.94
CA LEU A 38 2.89 -8.76 -7.19
C LEU A 38 4.12 -8.19 -6.50
N VAL A 39 4.08 -8.11 -5.18
CA VAL A 39 5.07 -7.43 -4.35
C VAL A 39 5.89 -8.44 -3.56
N ARG A 40 7.20 -8.22 -3.46
CA ARG A 40 8.12 -8.97 -2.60
C ARG A 40 9.21 -8.06 -2.04
N VAL A 41 9.77 -8.44 -0.90
CA VAL A 41 10.89 -7.75 -0.27
C VAL A 41 12.16 -8.59 -0.47
N VAL A 42 13.21 -7.96 -0.99
CA VAL A 42 14.51 -8.60 -1.22
C VAL A 42 15.53 -8.25 -0.13
N LYS A 43 15.29 -7.17 0.63
CA LYS A 43 16.12 -6.76 1.77
C LYS A 43 15.25 -6.04 2.80
N GLY A 44 15.44 -6.39 4.08
CA GLY A 44 14.71 -5.77 5.18
C GLY A 44 13.28 -6.28 5.32
N SER A 45 12.40 -5.42 5.83
CA SER A 45 10.99 -5.74 6.08
C SER A 45 10.07 -4.54 5.86
N VAL A 46 8.88 -4.83 5.33
CA VAL A 46 7.79 -3.86 5.21
C VAL A 46 6.48 -4.47 5.68
N PHE A 47 5.55 -3.63 6.14
CA PHE A 47 4.15 -4.01 6.29
C PHE A 47 3.40 -3.52 5.07
N ASP A 48 2.90 -4.43 4.26
CA ASP A 48 2.23 -4.15 2.99
C ASP A 48 0.73 -4.25 3.16
N VAL A 49 -0.02 -3.26 2.66
CA VAL A 49 -1.46 -3.14 2.87
C VAL A 49 -2.19 -2.93 1.56
N ALA A 50 -3.29 -3.65 1.41
CA ALA A 50 -4.25 -3.48 0.31
C ALA A 50 -5.64 -3.22 0.87
N VAL A 51 -6.37 -2.29 0.28
CA VAL A 51 -7.76 -1.95 0.63
C VAL A 51 -8.64 -2.15 -0.58
N ASP A 52 -9.72 -2.91 -0.42
CA ASP A 52 -10.67 -3.18 -1.50
C ASP A 52 -11.52 -1.94 -1.79
N LEU A 53 -11.42 -1.41 -3.00
CA LEU A 53 -12.21 -0.27 -3.48
C LEU A 53 -13.25 -0.66 -4.55
N ARG A 54 -13.49 -1.95 -4.75
CA ARG A 54 -14.50 -2.44 -5.69
C ARG A 54 -15.88 -2.31 -5.06
N SER A 55 -16.69 -1.39 -5.57
CA SER A 55 -17.99 -1.02 -4.98
C SER A 55 -18.99 -2.18 -4.83
N ASN A 56 -18.89 -3.20 -5.68
CA ASN A 56 -19.77 -4.37 -5.66
C ASN A 56 -19.16 -5.59 -4.91
N SER A 57 -18.01 -5.41 -4.27
CA SER A 57 -17.35 -6.47 -3.53
C SER A 57 -17.92 -6.59 -2.11
N GLU A 58 -18.03 -7.81 -1.62
CA GLU A 58 -18.40 -8.07 -0.22
C GLU A 58 -17.35 -7.57 0.77
N THR A 59 -16.11 -7.37 0.30
CA THR A 59 -15.00 -6.85 1.12
C THR A 59 -14.71 -5.38 0.87
N TYR A 60 -15.60 -4.65 0.19
CA TYR A 60 -15.42 -3.22 -0.03
C TYR A 60 -15.11 -2.47 1.26
N GLY A 61 -14.05 -1.66 1.23
CA GLY A 61 -13.60 -0.88 2.38
C GLY A 61 -12.79 -1.66 3.42
N LYS A 62 -12.64 -2.97 3.26
CA LYS A 62 -11.82 -3.79 4.15
C LYS A 62 -10.35 -3.77 3.71
N TRP A 63 -9.47 -3.84 4.70
CA TRP A 63 -8.05 -3.87 4.47
C TRP A 63 -7.44 -5.25 4.76
N PHE A 64 -6.34 -5.54 4.07
CA PHE A 64 -5.56 -6.75 4.22
C PHE A 64 -4.10 -6.35 4.35
N GLY A 65 -3.44 -6.83 5.39
CA GLY A 65 -2.04 -6.50 5.64
C GLY A 65 -1.18 -7.74 5.82
N VAL A 66 0.05 -7.66 5.38
CA VAL A 66 1.03 -8.74 5.53
C VAL A 66 2.43 -8.17 5.72
N GLU A 67 3.20 -8.76 6.61
CA GLU A 67 4.62 -8.46 6.74
C GLU A 67 5.39 -9.24 5.69
N LEU A 68 6.14 -8.51 4.86
CA LEU A 68 7.02 -9.06 3.83
C LEU A 68 8.47 -8.83 4.25
N THR A 69 9.26 -9.90 4.31
CA THR A 69 10.66 -9.83 4.72
C THR A 69 11.57 -10.61 3.77
N GLU A 70 12.87 -10.32 3.81
CA GLU A 70 13.85 -11.10 3.07
C GLU A 70 13.93 -12.55 3.57
N GLU A 71 13.62 -12.80 4.85
CA GLU A 71 13.65 -14.13 5.47
C GLU A 71 12.42 -14.96 5.13
N ASN A 72 11.21 -14.36 5.24
CA ASN A 72 9.95 -15.10 5.00
C ASN A 72 9.67 -15.35 3.52
N LYS A 73 10.27 -14.58 2.64
CA LYS A 73 10.16 -14.69 1.17
C LYS A 73 8.72 -14.69 0.66
N LYS A 74 7.80 -14.15 1.43
CA LYS A 74 6.40 -14.02 1.01
C LYS A 74 6.26 -13.06 -0.16
N GLN A 75 5.31 -13.37 -1.02
CA GLN A 75 4.86 -12.49 -2.09
C GLN A 75 3.41 -12.14 -1.85
N PHE A 76 3.06 -10.89 -2.08
CA PHE A 76 1.70 -10.39 -1.90
C PHE A 76 1.14 -9.95 -3.24
N TYR A 77 0.06 -10.61 -3.66
CA TYR A 77 -0.65 -10.23 -4.87
C TYR A 77 -1.81 -9.30 -4.52
N ILE A 78 -1.80 -8.13 -5.13
CA ILE A 78 -2.84 -7.11 -4.95
C ILE A 78 -3.60 -7.01 -6.28
N PRO A 79 -4.87 -7.46 -6.33
CA PRO A 79 -5.67 -7.39 -7.56
C PRO A 79 -5.94 -5.96 -8.01
N GLU A 80 -6.36 -5.81 -9.26
CA GLU A 80 -6.92 -4.56 -9.75
C GLU A 80 -8.14 -4.15 -8.90
N GLY A 81 -8.34 -2.85 -8.70
CA GLY A 81 -9.43 -2.33 -7.87
C GLY A 81 -9.11 -2.19 -6.39
N PHE A 82 -7.86 -2.44 -5.99
CA PHE A 82 -7.38 -2.22 -4.62
C PHE A 82 -6.47 -0.99 -4.55
N ALA A 83 -6.57 -0.24 -3.46
CA ALA A 83 -5.55 0.72 -3.07
C ALA A 83 -4.41 -0.01 -2.38
N HIS A 84 -3.18 0.42 -2.61
CA HIS A 84 -1.97 -0.25 -2.13
C HIS A 84 -1.02 0.73 -1.46
N GLY A 85 -0.46 0.31 -0.35
CA GLY A 85 0.56 1.06 0.36
C GLY A 85 1.42 0.18 1.26
N PHE A 86 2.47 0.75 1.81
CA PHE A 86 3.37 0.01 2.69
C PHE A 86 4.04 0.93 3.71
N LEU A 87 4.46 0.35 4.82
CA LEU A 87 5.28 0.97 5.86
C LEU A 87 6.59 0.21 5.98
N VAL A 88 7.72 0.91 5.94
CA VAL A 88 9.05 0.33 6.13
C VAL A 88 9.31 0.10 7.61
N LEU A 89 9.57 -1.15 7.99
CA LEU A 89 9.78 -1.58 9.39
C LEU A 89 11.25 -1.68 9.78
N SER A 90 12.14 -2.01 8.84
CA SER A 90 13.58 -2.11 9.04
C SER A 90 14.30 -0.80 8.72
N ASP A 91 15.57 -0.68 9.10
CA ASP A 91 16.36 0.54 8.82
C ASP A 91 16.40 0.86 7.34
N ILE A 92 16.53 -0.16 6.49
CA ILE A 92 16.45 -0.08 5.03
C ILE A 92 15.61 -1.25 4.54
N ALA A 93 14.73 -1.01 3.57
CA ALA A 93 14.02 -2.05 2.86
C ALA A 93 14.15 -1.83 1.36
N GLU A 94 14.45 -2.92 0.65
CA GLU A 94 14.39 -2.97 -0.81
C GLU A 94 13.26 -3.90 -1.22
N PHE A 95 12.37 -3.41 -2.07
CA PHE A 95 11.28 -4.23 -2.56
C PHE A 95 11.13 -4.14 -4.07
N CYS A 96 10.60 -5.22 -4.63
CA CYS A 96 10.32 -5.34 -6.05
C CYS A 96 8.84 -5.59 -6.24
N TYR A 97 8.26 -5.03 -7.28
CA TYR A 97 6.89 -5.36 -7.66
C TYR A 97 6.71 -5.40 -9.16
N LYS A 98 5.86 -6.33 -9.58
CA LYS A 98 5.45 -6.50 -10.97
C LYS A 98 4.04 -5.98 -11.13
N CYS A 99 3.77 -5.30 -12.24
CA CYS A 99 2.46 -4.71 -12.52
C CYS A 99 1.85 -5.30 -13.79
N THR A 100 0.53 -5.46 -13.78
CA THR A 100 -0.25 -5.94 -14.94
C THR A 100 -0.54 -4.85 -15.97
N ASP A 101 -0.31 -3.59 -15.63
CA ASP A 101 -0.40 -2.46 -16.55
C ASP A 101 0.71 -1.46 -16.24
N PHE A 102 0.99 -0.58 -17.20
CA PHE A 102 2.02 0.45 -17.04
C PHE A 102 1.58 1.56 -16.09
N TYR A 103 2.58 2.23 -15.49
CA TYR A 103 2.32 3.38 -14.63
C TYR A 103 1.86 4.58 -15.47
N HIS A 104 0.68 5.12 -15.13
CA HIS A 104 0.10 6.31 -15.73
C HIS A 104 -0.02 7.40 -14.65
N PRO A 105 0.95 8.31 -14.51
CA PRO A 105 0.95 9.32 -13.44
C PRO A 105 -0.30 10.20 -13.41
N GLY A 106 -0.86 10.53 -14.58
CA GLY A 106 -2.08 11.34 -14.69
C GLY A 106 -3.36 10.60 -14.29
N ASP A 107 -3.30 9.27 -14.11
CA ASP A 107 -4.42 8.42 -13.74
C ASP A 107 -4.41 8.04 -12.26
N GLU A 108 -3.40 8.46 -11.52
CA GLU A 108 -3.23 8.09 -10.11
C GLU A 108 -4.33 8.67 -9.24
N GLY A 109 -4.90 7.82 -8.38
CA GLY A 109 -5.74 8.21 -7.26
C GLY A 109 -5.14 7.71 -5.96
N GLY A 110 -5.73 8.12 -4.85
CA GLY A 110 -5.25 7.72 -3.55
C GLY A 110 -6.35 7.67 -2.49
N LEU A 111 -6.00 7.02 -1.39
CA LEU A 111 -6.84 6.83 -0.23
C LEU A 111 -6.03 7.22 1.01
N ALA A 112 -6.66 7.95 1.94
CA ALA A 112 -6.00 8.35 3.18
C ALA A 112 -5.56 7.13 3.99
N TRP A 113 -4.26 7.04 4.26
CA TRP A 113 -3.63 5.91 4.97
C TRP A 113 -4.16 5.73 6.40
N ASN A 114 -4.61 6.81 7.03
CA ASN A 114 -5.03 6.88 8.44
C ASN A 114 -6.53 7.06 8.61
N ASP A 115 -7.34 6.78 7.60
CA ASP A 115 -8.79 6.92 7.68
C ASP A 115 -9.36 5.98 8.75
N PRO A 116 -10.03 6.51 9.79
CA PRO A 116 -10.59 5.69 10.86
C PRO A 116 -11.75 4.78 10.41
N GLU A 117 -12.42 5.09 9.31
CA GLU A 117 -13.45 4.20 8.73
C GLU A 117 -12.85 2.89 8.23
N ILE A 118 -11.62 2.94 7.72
CA ILE A 118 -10.90 1.75 7.28
C ILE A 118 -10.25 1.06 8.49
N GLY A 119 -9.64 1.85 9.37
CA GLY A 119 -9.08 1.37 10.63
C GLY A 119 -7.84 0.49 10.47
N ILE A 120 -6.96 0.81 9.50
CA ILE A 120 -5.74 0.04 9.30
C ILE A 120 -4.84 0.10 10.54
N ASP A 121 -4.46 -1.07 11.07
CA ASP A 121 -3.40 -1.17 12.07
C ASP A 121 -2.05 -1.27 11.36
N TRP A 122 -1.29 -0.19 11.39
CA TRP A 122 0.04 -0.08 10.81
C TRP A 122 1.13 -0.55 11.76
N CYS A 123 1.03 -1.78 12.26
CA CYS A 123 2.05 -2.38 13.14
C CYS A 123 2.36 -1.54 14.38
N GLY A 124 1.32 -1.05 15.06
CA GLY A 124 1.46 -0.30 16.29
C GLY A 124 1.82 1.18 16.11
N VAL A 125 1.65 1.71 14.92
CA VAL A 125 1.71 3.17 14.71
C VAL A 125 0.60 3.84 15.51
N THR A 126 0.96 4.87 16.25
CA THR A 126 0.03 5.65 17.08
C THR A 126 0.14 7.13 16.77
N GLY A 127 -0.95 7.84 16.98
CA GLY A 127 -1.03 9.28 16.78
C GLY A 127 -2.47 9.77 16.89
N ASP A 128 -2.66 11.07 16.83
CA ASP A 128 -3.98 11.69 16.94
C ASP A 128 -4.51 12.02 15.54
N TYR A 129 -5.66 11.45 15.21
CA TYR A 129 -6.35 11.74 13.97
C TYR A 129 -7.09 13.08 14.07
N ASP A 130 -6.70 14.03 13.26
CA ASP A 130 -7.25 15.40 13.24
C ASP A 130 -8.20 15.66 12.04
N GLY A 131 -8.55 14.63 11.29
CA GLY A 131 -9.36 14.73 10.09
C GLY A 131 -8.55 14.88 8.80
N THR A 132 -7.23 14.84 8.89
CA THR A 132 -6.33 14.91 7.74
C THR A 132 -5.48 13.67 7.61
N ALA A 133 -4.85 13.48 6.46
CA ALA A 133 -3.88 12.40 6.25
C ALA A 133 -2.45 12.81 6.65
N SER A 134 -2.28 13.90 7.43
CA SER A 134 -0.98 14.35 7.90
C SER A 134 -0.29 13.32 8.78
N ALA A 135 1.02 13.17 8.60
CA ALA A 135 1.85 12.25 9.38
C ALA A 135 2.43 12.89 10.65
N GLU A 136 2.26 14.19 10.85
CA GLU A 136 3.01 14.99 11.82
C GLU A 136 2.87 14.50 13.26
N SER A 137 1.70 14.03 13.64
CA SER A 137 1.43 13.54 15.01
C SER A 137 1.65 12.04 15.19
N TYR A 138 2.04 11.33 14.14
CA TYR A 138 2.13 9.87 14.16
C TYR A 138 3.55 9.36 14.30
N LYS A 139 3.70 8.27 15.06
CA LYS A 139 4.99 7.62 15.30
C LYS A 139 4.82 6.10 15.28
N MET A 140 5.89 5.42 14.88
CA MET A 140 6.01 3.97 15.03
C MET A 140 6.10 3.59 16.52
N ALA A 141 5.91 2.30 16.82
CA ALA A 141 5.97 1.79 18.19
C ALA A 141 7.30 2.07 18.91
N ASP A 142 8.42 2.18 18.18
CA ASP A 142 9.72 2.52 18.71
C ASP A 142 10.00 4.03 18.82
N GLY A 143 9.01 4.87 18.48
CA GLY A 143 9.12 6.32 18.51
C GLY A 143 9.63 6.96 17.22
N THR A 144 9.96 6.17 16.19
CA THR A 144 10.36 6.69 14.88
C THR A 144 9.19 7.46 14.26
N PRO A 145 9.38 8.73 13.84
CA PRO A 145 8.31 9.47 13.17
C PRO A 145 8.02 8.89 11.79
N LEU A 146 6.76 8.96 11.36
CA LEU A 146 6.39 8.58 10.01
C LEU A 146 6.90 9.62 9.00
N ASN A 147 7.27 9.15 7.83
CA ASN A 147 7.68 9.97 6.70
C ASN A 147 6.81 9.66 5.48
N LEU A 148 5.92 10.59 5.15
CA LEU A 148 5.07 10.53 3.96
C LEU A 148 5.41 11.70 3.03
N SER A 149 5.26 11.46 1.71
CA SER A 149 5.30 12.55 0.74
C SER A 149 4.14 13.52 0.97
N ASP A 150 4.27 14.77 0.52
CA ASP A 150 3.19 15.76 0.61
C ASP A 150 1.90 15.27 -0.07
N LYS A 151 2.04 14.60 -1.19
CA LYS A 151 0.94 14.00 -1.95
C LYS A 151 0.16 12.98 -1.10
N ASP A 152 0.87 12.10 -0.40
CA ASP A 152 0.26 11.03 0.38
C ASP A 152 -0.41 11.52 1.66
N GLN A 153 -0.15 12.75 2.07
CA GLN A 153 -0.80 13.40 3.20
C GLN A 153 -2.08 14.16 2.82
N LYS A 154 -2.50 14.10 1.56
CA LYS A 154 -3.63 14.90 1.04
C LYS A 154 -4.76 14.05 0.45
N TRP A 155 -4.64 12.73 0.45
CA TRP A 155 -5.68 11.87 -0.09
C TRP A 155 -6.95 11.89 0.75
N ALA A 156 -8.10 11.79 0.08
CA ALA A 156 -9.38 11.67 0.74
C ALA A 156 -9.57 10.31 1.41
N GLY A 157 -10.45 10.24 2.41
CA GLY A 157 -10.86 8.99 3.02
C GLY A 157 -11.76 8.15 2.13
N LEU A 158 -12.13 6.96 2.63
CA LEU A 158 -12.94 5.98 1.90
C LEU A 158 -14.24 6.56 1.34
N LYS A 159 -14.86 7.46 2.08
CA LYS A 159 -16.15 8.07 1.73
C LYS A 159 -16.10 8.91 0.46
N ASP A 160 -14.99 9.61 0.24
CA ASP A 160 -14.84 10.61 -0.83
C ASP A 160 -13.85 10.17 -1.92
N THR A 161 -13.22 9.00 -1.78
CA THR A 161 -12.29 8.50 -2.79
C THR A 161 -13.00 7.84 -3.97
N PHE A 162 -12.25 7.63 -5.05
CA PHE A 162 -12.73 6.91 -6.23
C PHE A 162 -13.10 5.45 -5.86
N LYS A 163 -14.10 4.91 -6.52
CA LYS A 163 -14.56 3.51 -6.36
C LYS A 163 -14.59 2.80 -7.70
N PHE A 164 -14.11 1.59 -7.71
CA PHE A 164 -14.18 0.71 -8.88
C PHE A 164 -15.51 0.00 -9.01
#